data_d41d16e2b47af5f6782fd8b2761296b0
#
_entry.id   d41d16e2b47af5f6782fd8b2761296b0
#
_cell.length_a   1.000
_cell.length_b   1.000
_cell.length_c   1.000
_cell.angle_alpha   90.00
_cell.angle_beta   90.00
_cell.angle_gamma   90.00
#
_symmetry.space_group_name_H-M   'P 1'
#
loop_
_entity.id
_entity.type
_entity.pdbx_description
1 polymer ?
#
loop_
_entity_poly.entity_id
_entity_poly.type
_entity_poly.pdbx_seq_one_letter_code
_entity_poly.pdbx_strand_id
1 'polypeptide(L)'
;MASGALPFAARLYRLAGYLATPLAPVLLGLRAARGKEDTTRRGERLGRTGVARPAGPVVWLHGASIGEAVSALALCEAMIRAAGVSVVFTTGTVTSARIVQDRLPAGAIHQFVPLDLPGAARRFLDHWRPDLAVFIESEIWPTLLRGLSTRNIPAVLVNARISARSQARWLKLRPFARSVFGVFALITAQSAADADRLRHLTDVPVEMPGNLKYDADPPPVDPDDLATARAAVGERPVVAAASTHTGEDETILAAHLALKERFGGLLTVLAPRHPQRGDQISVLAEGMGLSVARRSAGALPSPDTDVWLVDTVGDLGLVYALAPIAFCGGSLIEHGGQNPIEPARAGRAIVHGPHVFNFAEVFATLDQARAAVRLDSEAAYLPILTDLLAHPERVAEMGASAEAAVSRLTGATARTIDLIRPLLPGGGA
;
A
#
# COMPACT_ATOMS: atom_id res chain seq x y z
N MET A 1 -9.01 -25.97 24.43
CA MET A 1 -7.73 -25.70 23.74
C MET A 1 -6.76 -26.82 24.06
N ALA A 2 -6.33 -27.61 23.06
CA ALA A 2 -5.52 -28.80 23.28
C ALA A 2 -4.11 -28.40 23.71
N SER A 3 -3.70 -28.78 24.92
CA SER A 3 -2.31 -28.72 25.39
C SER A 3 -1.45 -29.80 24.69
N GLY A 4 -1.50 -29.81 23.36
CA GLY A 4 -0.66 -30.72 22.57
C GLY A 4 0.80 -30.26 22.61
N ALA A 5 1.73 -31.19 22.68
CA ALA A 5 3.16 -30.91 22.58
C ALA A 5 3.46 -30.15 21.30
N LEU A 6 4.28 -29.08 21.40
CA LEU A 6 4.70 -28.29 20.25
C LEU A 6 5.26 -29.15 19.12
N PRO A 7 4.89 -28.91 17.85
CA PRO A 7 5.52 -29.53 16.70
C PRO A 7 7.05 -29.39 16.75
N PHE A 8 7.77 -30.36 16.25
CA PHE A 8 9.25 -30.36 16.26
C PHE A 8 9.82 -29.05 15.63
N ALA A 9 9.28 -28.63 14.48
CA ALA A 9 9.70 -27.41 13.82
C ALA A 9 9.48 -26.14 14.68
N ALA A 10 8.40 -26.09 15.48
CA ALA A 10 8.16 -24.98 16.41
C ALA A 10 9.17 -24.95 17.56
N ARG A 11 9.59 -26.14 18.06
CA ARG A 11 10.65 -26.24 19.08
C ARG A 11 11.99 -25.78 18.52
N LEU A 12 12.32 -26.22 17.29
CA LEU A 12 13.55 -25.83 16.60
C LEU A 12 13.60 -24.33 16.35
N TYR A 13 12.49 -23.75 15.86
CA TYR A 13 12.38 -22.29 15.65
C TYR A 13 12.62 -21.51 16.95
N ARG A 14 12.02 -21.96 18.05
CA ARG A 14 12.22 -21.35 19.36
C ARG A 14 13.66 -21.46 19.86
N LEU A 15 14.29 -22.63 19.70
CA LEU A 15 15.69 -22.83 20.06
C LEU A 15 16.61 -21.92 19.24
N ALA A 16 16.39 -21.83 17.92
CA ALA A 16 17.12 -20.92 17.05
C ALA A 16 16.95 -19.45 17.49
N GLY A 17 15.75 -19.04 17.93
CA GLY A 17 15.50 -17.72 18.49
C GLY A 17 16.30 -17.44 19.77
N TYR A 18 16.43 -18.41 20.67
CA TYR A 18 17.29 -18.27 21.86
C TYR A 18 18.76 -18.13 21.48
N LEU A 19 19.25 -18.96 20.56
CA LEU A 19 20.64 -18.92 20.09
C LEU A 19 20.94 -17.64 19.30
N ALA A 20 19.98 -17.07 18.59
CA ALA A 20 20.11 -15.82 17.85
C ALA A 20 20.05 -14.56 18.76
N THR A 21 19.51 -14.68 19.98
CA THR A 21 19.32 -13.51 20.87
C THR A 21 20.62 -12.73 21.15
N PRO A 22 21.78 -13.33 21.43
CA PRO A 22 23.01 -12.58 21.64
C PRO A 22 23.54 -11.87 20.39
N LEU A 23 23.13 -12.31 19.18
CA LEU A 23 23.52 -11.72 17.91
C LEU A 23 22.65 -10.51 17.52
N ALA A 24 21.51 -10.31 18.19
CA ALA A 24 20.56 -9.23 17.87
C ALA A 24 21.20 -7.82 17.91
N PRO A 25 22.02 -7.43 18.91
CA PRO A 25 22.67 -6.11 18.91
C PRO A 25 23.62 -5.90 17.73
N VAL A 26 24.33 -6.95 17.31
CA VAL A 26 25.23 -6.92 16.15
C VAL A 26 24.44 -6.73 14.87
N LEU A 27 23.37 -7.52 14.69
CA LEU A 27 22.48 -7.38 13.55
C LEU A 27 21.90 -5.94 13.45
N LEU A 28 21.38 -5.41 14.55
CA LEU A 28 20.83 -4.05 14.60
C LEU A 28 21.92 -2.99 14.32
N GLY A 29 23.15 -3.21 14.77
CA GLY A 29 24.29 -2.37 14.45
C GLY A 29 24.62 -2.33 12.96
N LEU A 30 24.69 -3.50 12.31
CA LEU A 30 24.92 -3.62 10.87
C LEU A 30 23.78 -3.00 10.04
N ARG A 31 22.55 -3.14 10.47
CA ARG A 31 21.39 -2.52 9.81
C ARG A 31 21.42 -1.00 9.97
N ALA A 32 21.81 -0.49 11.13
CA ALA A 32 21.95 0.94 11.37
C ALA A 32 23.07 1.57 10.51
N ALA A 33 24.20 0.89 10.37
CA ALA A 33 25.28 1.34 9.47
C ALA A 33 24.84 1.47 8.01
N ARG A 34 23.74 0.76 7.62
CA ARG A 34 23.11 0.84 6.29
C ARG A 34 21.90 1.78 6.24
N GLY A 35 21.66 2.60 7.27
CA GLY A 35 20.50 3.50 7.35
C GLY A 35 19.14 2.80 7.50
N LYS A 36 19.13 1.50 7.85
CA LYS A 36 17.89 0.68 7.93
C LYS A 36 17.33 0.55 9.34
N GLU A 37 17.91 1.23 10.34
CA GLU A 37 17.44 1.25 11.72
C GLU A 37 17.61 2.64 12.33
N ASP A 38 16.66 3.03 13.17
CA ASP A 38 16.75 4.22 14.00
C ASP A 38 17.62 3.91 15.22
N THR A 39 18.76 4.60 15.31
CA THR A 39 19.74 4.37 16.38
C THR A 39 19.22 4.79 17.76
N THR A 40 18.32 5.75 17.82
CA THR A 40 17.75 6.27 19.08
C THR A 40 16.65 5.36 19.63
N ARG A 41 15.99 4.60 18.75
CA ARG A 41 14.85 3.73 19.05
C ARG A 41 15.16 2.23 18.99
N ARG A 42 16.43 1.83 18.96
CA ARG A 42 16.85 0.41 18.95
C ARG A 42 16.30 -0.43 20.10
N GLY A 43 16.04 0.19 21.26
CA GLY A 43 15.44 -0.48 22.40
C GLY A 43 14.12 -1.16 22.05
N GLU A 44 13.30 -0.55 21.20
CA GLU A 44 11.99 -1.06 20.80
C GLU A 44 12.12 -2.39 20.06
N ARG A 45 13.16 -2.55 19.20
CA ARG A 45 13.48 -3.82 18.53
C ARG A 45 13.79 -4.95 19.51
N LEU A 46 14.24 -4.61 20.69
CA LEU A 46 14.50 -5.56 21.77
C LEU A 46 13.35 -5.65 22.77
N GLY A 47 12.19 -5.07 22.44
CA GLY A 47 10.99 -5.03 23.27
C GLY A 47 11.10 -4.10 24.47
N ARG A 48 11.95 -3.07 24.42
CA ARG A 48 12.16 -2.08 25.48
C ARG A 48 11.71 -0.70 24.97
N THR A 49 10.88 -0.02 25.74
CA THR A 49 10.44 1.35 25.44
C THR A 49 10.36 2.16 26.72
N GLY A 50 10.54 3.46 26.61
CA GLY A 50 10.29 4.43 27.69
C GLY A 50 8.87 5.01 27.64
N VAL A 51 8.09 4.67 26.63
CA VAL A 51 6.70 5.15 26.48
C VAL A 51 5.80 4.37 27.44
N ALA A 52 5.05 5.09 28.27
CA ALA A 52 4.12 4.47 29.22
C ALA A 52 2.97 3.80 28.47
N ARG A 53 2.52 2.63 28.97
CA ARG A 53 1.30 1.99 28.48
C ARG A 53 0.09 2.90 28.75
N PRO A 54 -0.78 3.17 27.76
CA PRO A 54 -2.02 3.91 28.00
C PRO A 54 -2.90 3.22 29.04
N ALA A 55 -3.70 4.02 29.74
CA ALA A 55 -4.76 3.49 30.58
C ALA A 55 -5.88 2.85 29.71
N GLY A 56 -6.59 1.88 30.28
CA GLY A 56 -7.68 1.20 29.58
C GLY A 56 -7.25 0.16 28.56
N PRO A 57 -8.14 -0.20 27.64
CA PRO A 57 -7.90 -1.26 26.65
C PRO A 57 -6.94 -0.82 25.55
N VAL A 58 -6.08 -1.76 25.15
CA VAL A 58 -5.04 -1.54 24.15
C VAL A 58 -5.14 -2.58 23.04
N VAL A 59 -5.18 -2.12 21.80
CA VAL A 59 -5.04 -2.97 20.62
C VAL A 59 -3.64 -2.82 20.03
N TRP A 60 -2.96 -3.93 19.78
CA TRP A 60 -1.71 -3.94 19.04
C TRP A 60 -2.00 -4.15 17.56
N LEU A 61 -1.67 -3.14 16.74
CA LEU A 61 -1.77 -3.19 15.28
C LEU A 61 -0.37 -3.25 14.67
N HIS A 62 -0.13 -4.20 13.76
CA HIS A 62 1.17 -4.38 13.12
C HIS A 62 1.07 -4.41 11.60
N GLY A 63 1.81 -3.50 10.93
CA GLY A 63 2.05 -3.51 9.49
C GLY A 63 3.50 -3.12 9.20
N ALA A 64 4.29 -4.03 8.63
CA ALA A 64 5.75 -3.87 8.55
C ALA A 64 6.21 -2.89 7.48
N SER A 65 5.65 -2.98 6.28
CA SER A 65 6.01 -2.18 5.10
C SER A 65 5.21 -0.87 5.01
N ILE A 66 5.61 0.02 4.11
CA ILE A 66 4.87 1.26 3.83
C ILE A 66 3.44 0.95 3.39
N GLY A 67 3.26 0.03 2.44
CA GLY A 67 1.94 -0.30 1.89
C GLY A 67 1.00 -0.90 2.93
N GLU A 68 1.50 -1.82 3.77
CA GLU A 68 0.74 -2.39 4.89
C GLU A 68 0.39 -1.32 5.93
N ALA A 69 1.36 -0.48 6.30
CA ALA A 69 1.17 0.55 7.31
C ALA A 69 0.15 1.61 6.87
N VAL A 70 0.23 2.08 5.61
CA VAL A 70 -0.73 3.06 5.07
C VAL A 70 -2.14 2.47 5.00
N SER A 71 -2.29 1.23 4.50
CA SER A 71 -3.61 0.57 4.46
C SER A 71 -4.20 0.31 5.85
N ALA A 72 -3.35 0.16 6.88
CA ALA A 72 -3.77 -0.06 8.25
C ALA A 72 -4.17 1.23 9.00
N LEU A 73 -3.84 2.43 8.50
CA LEU A 73 -4.21 3.70 9.17
C LEU A 73 -5.71 3.88 9.28
N ALA A 74 -6.46 3.62 8.19
CA ALA A 74 -7.92 3.69 8.21
C ALA A 74 -8.54 2.68 9.20
N LEU A 75 -7.98 1.47 9.27
CA LEU A 75 -8.39 0.46 10.24
C LEU A 75 -8.06 0.89 11.69
N CYS A 76 -6.89 1.50 11.91
CA CYS A 76 -6.49 2.06 13.20
C CYS A 76 -7.51 3.08 13.71
N GLU A 77 -7.83 4.05 12.89
CA GLU A 77 -8.82 5.09 13.21
C GLU A 77 -10.22 4.50 13.46
N ALA A 78 -10.62 3.53 12.62
CA ALA A 78 -11.92 2.87 12.77
C ALA A 78 -12.02 2.07 14.08
N MET A 79 -10.96 1.39 14.53
CA MET A 79 -10.93 0.69 15.82
C MET A 79 -11.02 1.66 17.00
N ILE A 80 -10.30 2.78 16.95
CA ILE A 80 -10.36 3.82 18.00
C ILE A 80 -11.78 4.36 18.10
N ARG A 81 -12.40 4.71 16.97
CA ARG A 81 -13.78 5.23 16.94
C ARG A 81 -14.82 4.20 17.40
N ALA A 82 -14.66 2.94 16.99
CA ALA A 82 -15.67 1.91 17.26
C ALA A 82 -15.65 1.40 18.70
N ALA A 83 -14.50 1.38 19.37
CA ALA A 83 -14.34 0.74 20.66
C ALA A 83 -13.66 1.61 21.75
N GLY A 84 -13.29 2.86 21.44
CA GLY A 84 -12.61 3.74 22.40
C GLY A 84 -11.26 3.20 22.89
N VAL A 85 -10.60 2.36 22.11
CA VAL A 85 -9.33 1.72 22.47
C VAL A 85 -8.13 2.63 22.17
N SER A 86 -7.04 2.45 22.93
CA SER A 86 -5.73 2.95 22.49
C SER A 86 -5.07 1.94 21.56
N VAL A 87 -4.38 2.43 20.51
CA VAL A 87 -3.71 1.55 19.55
C VAL A 87 -2.19 1.70 19.67
N VAL A 88 -1.48 0.59 19.87
CA VAL A 88 -0.04 0.50 19.69
C VAL A 88 0.24 0.05 18.27
N PHE A 89 0.56 0.99 17.39
CA PHE A 89 0.85 0.72 15.99
C PHE A 89 2.34 0.43 15.80
N THR A 90 2.68 -0.74 15.29
CA THR A 90 4.08 -1.12 15.06
C THR A 90 4.41 -1.26 13.59
N THR A 91 5.61 -0.76 13.21
CA THR A 91 6.14 -0.91 11.85
C THR A 91 7.51 -1.60 11.83
N GLY A 92 7.91 -2.09 10.65
CA GLY A 92 9.15 -2.84 10.44
C GLY A 92 10.34 -2.01 9.93
N THR A 93 10.11 -0.84 9.32
CA THR A 93 11.16 -0.04 8.65
C THR A 93 11.16 1.42 9.10
N VAL A 94 12.29 2.11 8.95
CA VAL A 94 12.41 3.54 9.28
C VAL A 94 11.47 4.38 8.43
N THR A 95 11.33 4.04 7.15
CA THR A 95 10.47 4.78 6.22
C THR A 95 8.99 4.62 6.59
N SER A 96 8.53 3.39 6.87
CA SER A 96 7.15 3.17 7.31
C SER A 96 6.85 3.84 8.66
N ALA A 97 7.84 3.86 9.57
CA ALA A 97 7.73 4.54 10.85
C ALA A 97 7.47 6.05 10.69
N ARG A 98 8.25 6.72 9.82
CA ARG A 98 8.07 8.16 9.54
C ARG A 98 6.68 8.45 8.99
N ILE A 99 6.26 7.73 7.94
CA ILE A 99 4.95 7.92 7.31
C ILE A 99 3.80 7.71 8.30
N VAL A 100 3.92 6.68 9.16
CA VAL A 100 2.89 6.43 10.18
C VAL A 100 2.87 7.53 11.23
N GLN A 101 4.04 7.98 11.73
CA GLN A 101 4.11 9.03 12.75
C GLN A 101 3.46 10.34 12.27
N ASP A 102 3.66 10.71 11.00
CA ASP A 102 3.09 11.92 10.41
C ASP A 102 1.56 11.85 10.24
N ARG A 103 0.98 10.64 10.22
CA ARG A 103 -0.44 10.39 9.91
C ARG A 103 -1.19 9.65 11.03
N LEU A 104 -0.57 9.48 12.19
CA LEU A 104 -1.13 8.67 13.26
C LEU A 104 -2.36 9.36 13.88
N PRO A 105 -3.51 8.69 13.99
CA PRO A 105 -4.69 9.27 14.63
C PRO A 105 -4.48 9.47 16.13
N ALA A 106 -5.19 10.42 16.71
CA ALA A 106 -5.22 10.62 18.16
C ALA A 106 -5.67 9.32 18.86
N GLY A 107 -4.98 8.94 19.94
CA GLY A 107 -5.22 7.66 20.64
C GLY A 107 -4.34 6.50 20.15
N ALA A 108 -3.49 6.71 19.14
CA ALA A 108 -2.51 5.74 18.71
C ALA A 108 -1.07 6.15 19.07
N ILE A 109 -0.21 5.16 19.31
CA ILE A 109 1.21 5.30 19.66
C ILE A 109 2.02 4.45 18.69
N HIS A 110 3.02 5.03 18.03
CA HIS A 110 3.91 4.30 17.15
C HIS A 110 5.10 3.69 17.90
N GLN A 111 5.39 2.42 17.59
CA GLN A 111 6.60 1.70 18.03
C GLN A 111 7.21 0.91 16.85
N PHE A 112 8.51 0.64 16.93
CA PHE A 112 9.07 -0.41 16.06
C PHE A 112 8.68 -1.80 16.57
N VAL A 113 8.30 -2.70 15.66
CA VAL A 113 8.01 -4.09 16.02
C VAL A 113 9.25 -4.73 16.65
N PRO A 114 9.12 -5.48 17.76
CA PRO A 114 10.25 -6.20 18.33
C PRO A 114 10.72 -7.31 17.38
N LEU A 115 12.00 -7.64 17.44
CA LEU A 115 12.50 -8.84 16.77
C LEU A 115 11.77 -10.08 17.31
N ASP A 116 11.48 -11.06 16.44
CA ASP A 116 10.75 -12.28 16.81
C ASP A 116 11.63 -13.26 17.65
N LEU A 117 12.23 -12.70 18.68
CA LEU A 117 13.10 -13.39 19.64
C LEU A 117 12.39 -13.55 20.99
N PRO A 118 12.56 -14.69 21.69
CA PRO A 118 11.81 -14.98 22.92
C PRO A 118 11.87 -13.88 23.97
N GLY A 119 13.05 -13.30 24.19
CA GLY A 119 13.25 -12.23 25.18
C GLY A 119 12.63 -10.89 24.75
N ALA A 120 12.73 -10.53 23.48
CA ALA A 120 12.15 -9.28 22.94
C ALA A 120 10.63 -9.36 22.91
N ALA A 121 10.07 -10.44 22.38
CA ALA A 121 8.64 -10.71 22.34
C ALA A 121 8.01 -10.68 23.74
N ARG A 122 8.66 -11.36 24.74
CA ARG A 122 8.18 -11.34 26.13
C ARG A 122 8.11 -9.93 26.68
N ARG A 123 9.21 -9.16 26.59
CA ARG A 123 9.24 -7.77 27.14
C ARG A 123 8.19 -6.88 26.50
N PHE A 124 8.04 -6.95 25.20
CA PHE A 124 7.04 -6.19 24.47
C PHE A 124 5.61 -6.52 24.95
N LEU A 125 5.25 -7.80 25.02
CA LEU A 125 3.93 -8.24 25.44
C LEU A 125 3.67 -7.98 26.93
N ASP A 126 4.68 -8.09 27.79
CA ASP A 126 4.55 -7.80 29.21
C ASP A 126 4.37 -6.29 29.49
N HIS A 127 4.97 -5.43 28.66
CA HIS A 127 4.85 -3.97 28.75
C HIS A 127 3.50 -3.48 28.22
N TRP A 128 3.17 -3.83 26.97
CA TRP A 128 1.97 -3.31 26.31
C TRP A 128 0.69 -4.02 26.72
N ARG A 129 0.76 -5.31 27.06
CA ARG A 129 -0.38 -6.14 27.47
C ARG A 129 -1.63 -5.86 26.62
N PRO A 130 -1.55 -6.07 25.29
CA PRO A 130 -2.66 -5.79 24.42
C PRO A 130 -3.84 -6.72 24.71
N ASP A 131 -5.05 -6.21 24.55
CA ASP A 131 -6.28 -6.97 24.67
C ASP A 131 -6.65 -7.68 23.37
N LEU A 132 -6.16 -7.17 22.22
CA LEU A 132 -6.26 -7.75 20.89
C LEU A 132 -4.98 -7.43 20.11
N ALA A 133 -4.52 -8.37 19.28
CA ALA A 133 -3.42 -8.14 18.33
C ALA A 133 -3.94 -8.29 16.90
N VAL A 134 -3.65 -7.30 16.04
CA VAL A 134 -4.06 -7.24 14.64
C VAL A 134 -2.82 -7.19 13.77
N PHE A 135 -2.64 -8.20 12.91
CA PHE A 135 -1.53 -8.30 11.96
C PHE A 135 -2.03 -8.07 10.54
N ILE A 136 -1.26 -7.36 9.73
CA ILE A 136 -1.63 -7.02 8.36
C ILE A 136 -0.87 -7.92 7.36
N GLU A 137 -1.58 -8.40 6.34
CA GLU A 137 -1.05 -9.14 5.19
C GLU A 137 -0.28 -10.43 5.54
N SER A 138 1.04 -10.42 5.39
CA SER A 138 1.89 -11.62 5.53
C SER A 138 2.71 -11.63 6.81
N GLU A 139 2.34 -10.82 7.79
CA GLU A 139 3.09 -10.62 9.03
C GLU A 139 2.86 -11.76 10.02
N ILE A 140 3.58 -12.86 9.79
CA ILE A 140 3.48 -14.10 10.57
C ILE A 140 4.77 -14.31 11.36
N TRP A 141 4.71 -14.04 12.66
CA TRP A 141 5.83 -14.05 13.60
C TRP A 141 5.63 -15.13 14.68
N PRO A 142 6.17 -16.36 14.50
CA PRO A 142 5.83 -17.50 15.34
C PRO A 142 6.10 -17.32 16.85
N THR A 143 7.15 -16.57 17.24
CA THR A 143 7.46 -16.33 18.67
C THR A 143 6.47 -15.34 19.27
N LEU A 144 6.15 -14.26 18.57
CA LEU A 144 5.17 -13.27 18.99
C LEU A 144 3.77 -13.88 19.08
N LEU A 145 3.33 -14.59 18.04
CA LEU A 145 2.04 -15.29 18.01
C LEU A 145 1.91 -16.27 19.16
N ARG A 146 2.95 -17.08 19.41
CA ARG A 146 2.95 -17.95 20.58
C ARG A 146 2.88 -17.17 21.89
N GLY A 147 3.58 -16.05 21.99
CA GLY A 147 3.55 -15.16 23.14
C GLY A 147 2.15 -14.65 23.43
N LEU A 148 1.37 -14.32 22.42
CA LEU A 148 -0.05 -13.94 22.50
C LEU A 148 -0.91 -15.13 22.99
N SER A 149 -0.78 -16.29 22.33
CA SER A 149 -1.53 -17.49 22.67
C SER A 149 -1.32 -17.91 24.13
N THR A 150 -0.08 -17.87 24.64
CA THR A 150 0.21 -18.24 26.04
C THR A 150 -0.32 -17.25 27.07
N ARG A 151 -0.72 -16.04 26.64
CA ARG A 151 -1.36 -15.01 27.47
C ARG A 151 -2.87 -14.94 27.26
N ASN A 152 -3.44 -15.83 26.43
CA ASN A 152 -4.83 -15.80 25.99
C ASN A 152 -5.25 -14.46 25.35
N ILE A 153 -4.30 -13.79 24.68
CA ILE A 153 -4.58 -12.57 23.92
C ILE A 153 -5.02 -13.01 22.52
N PRO A 154 -6.27 -12.66 22.10
CA PRO A 154 -6.73 -12.96 20.76
C PRO A 154 -5.87 -12.25 19.70
N ALA A 155 -5.66 -12.93 18.59
CA ALA A 155 -4.97 -12.36 17.43
C ALA A 155 -5.84 -12.50 16.19
N VAL A 156 -5.80 -11.51 15.30
CA VAL A 156 -6.44 -11.57 13.98
C VAL A 156 -5.41 -11.24 12.89
N LEU A 157 -5.52 -11.92 11.76
CA LEU A 157 -4.74 -11.62 10.57
C LEU A 157 -5.68 -10.94 9.56
N VAL A 158 -5.41 -9.68 9.25
CA VAL A 158 -6.28 -8.85 8.42
C VAL A 158 -5.63 -8.57 7.08
N ASN A 159 -6.44 -8.53 6.01
CA ASN A 159 -5.98 -8.32 4.65
C ASN A 159 -4.92 -9.35 4.23
N ALA A 160 -5.07 -10.59 4.68
CA ALA A 160 -4.06 -11.62 4.53
C ALA A 160 -3.76 -11.94 3.06
N ARG A 161 -2.48 -12.04 2.76
CA ARG A 161 -1.94 -12.39 1.45
C ARG A 161 -0.95 -13.55 1.58
N ILE A 162 -1.10 -14.56 0.71
CA ILE A 162 -0.17 -15.66 0.64
C ILE A 162 0.07 -16.12 -0.79
N SER A 163 1.31 -16.06 -1.26
CA SER A 163 1.66 -16.55 -2.59
C SER A 163 1.60 -18.08 -2.66
N ALA A 164 1.37 -18.64 -3.84
CA ALA A 164 1.40 -20.09 -4.08
C ALA A 164 2.74 -20.72 -3.61
N ARG A 165 3.86 -20.01 -3.84
CA ARG A 165 5.18 -20.45 -3.38
C ARG A 165 5.30 -20.51 -1.85
N SER A 166 4.72 -19.52 -1.17
CA SER A 166 4.70 -19.46 0.30
C SER A 166 3.80 -20.57 0.88
N GLN A 167 2.60 -20.74 0.31
CA GLN A 167 1.69 -21.84 0.68
C GLN A 167 2.39 -23.20 0.55
N ALA A 168 3.05 -23.47 -0.59
CA ALA A 168 3.75 -24.73 -0.81
C ALA A 168 4.86 -25.00 0.25
N ARG A 169 5.54 -23.95 0.73
CA ARG A 169 6.53 -24.07 1.82
C ARG A 169 5.86 -24.40 3.14
N TRP A 170 4.76 -23.73 3.49
CA TRP A 170 4.02 -24.01 4.72
C TRP A 170 3.43 -25.41 4.73
N LEU A 171 2.92 -25.90 3.60
CA LEU A 171 2.37 -27.25 3.47
C LEU A 171 3.40 -28.35 3.72
N LYS A 172 4.70 -28.13 3.42
CA LYS A 172 5.78 -29.05 3.77
C LYS A 172 5.98 -29.21 5.29
N LEU A 173 5.56 -28.21 6.08
CA LEU A 173 5.63 -28.21 7.54
C LEU A 173 4.23 -28.05 8.15
N ARG A 174 3.26 -28.83 7.64
CA ARG A 174 1.84 -28.70 7.97
C ARG A 174 1.52 -28.64 9.48
N PRO A 175 2.11 -29.47 10.36
CA PRO A 175 1.88 -29.35 11.81
C PRO A 175 2.37 -27.98 12.36
N PHE A 176 3.48 -27.45 11.84
CA PHE A 176 3.99 -26.14 12.23
C PHE A 176 3.08 -25.02 11.69
N ALA A 177 2.67 -25.08 10.43
CA ALA A 177 1.71 -24.14 9.85
C ALA A 177 0.43 -24.08 10.70
N ARG A 178 -0.21 -25.23 11.00
CA ARG A 178 -1.39 -25.28 11.85
C ARG A 178 -1.17 -24.70 13.25
N SER A 179 0.01 -24.91 13.84
CA SER A 179 0.32 -24.37 15.17
C SER A 179 0.53 -22.84 15.16
N VAL A 180 0.91 -22.26 14.02
CA VAL A 180 1.13 -20.81 13.86
C VAL A 180 -0.17 -20.12 13.45
N PHE A 181 -0.79 -20.57 12.36
CA PHE A 181 -2.04 -19.99 11.87
C PHE A 181 -3.21 -20.23 12.82
N GLY A 182 -3.22 -21.34 13.56
CA GLY A 182 -4.24 -21.67 14.55
C GLY A 182 -4.23 -20.78 15.80
N VAL A 183 -3.28 -19.85 15.93
CA VAL A 183 -3.29 -18.83 16.98
C VAL A 183 -4.31 -17.74 16.70
N PHE A 184 -4.58 -17.50 15.41
CA PHE A 184 -5.55 -16.47 15.03
C PHE A 184 -6.98 -16.89 15.38
N ALA A 185 -7.75 -15.97 15.91
CA ALA A 185 -9.19 -16.17 16.13
C ALA A 185 -9.99 -16.00 14.82
N LEU A 186 -9.47 -15.17 13.91
CA LEU A 186 -10.04 -14.86 12.61
C LEU A 186 -8.93 -14.49 11.63
N ILE A 187 -9.10 -14.88 10.37
CA ILE A 187 -8.26 -14.43 9.25
C ILE A 187 -9.18 -13.78 8.22
N THR A 188 -8.84 -12.58 7.74
CA THR A 188 -9.50 -11.98 6.58
C THR A 188 -8.54 -11.92 5.41
N ALA A 189 -8.92 -12.46 4.27
CA ALA A 189 -8.11 -12.51 3.05
C ALA A 189 -8.44 -11.33 2.13
N GLN A 190 -7.43 -10.84 1.40
CA GLN A 190 -7.59 -9.73 0.46
C GLN A 190 -8.19 -10.16 -0.89
N SER A 191 -8.14 -11.47 -1.24
CA SER A 191 -8.66 -12.02 -2.49
C SER A 191 -9.18 -13.44 -2.29
N ALA A 192 -10.04 -13.90 -3.21
CA ALA A 192 -10.55 -15.28 -3.22
C ALA A 192 -9.42 -16.32 -3.31
N ALA A 193 -8.39 -16.04 -4.11
CA ALA A 193 -7.23 -16.92 -4.25
C ALA A 193 -6.41 -17.03 -2.95
N ASP A 194 -6.28 -15.93 -2.20
CA ASP A 194 -5.60 -15.94 -0.91
C ASP A 194 -6.43 -16.66 0.14
N ALA A 195 -7.75 -16.46 0.16
CA ALA A 195 -8.67 -17.17 1.05
C ALA A 195 -8.59 -18.70 0.85
N ASP A 196 -8.63 -19.14 -0.40
CA ASP A 196 -8.51 -20.57 -0.73
C ASP A 196 -7.18 -21.14 -0.26
N ARG A 197 -6.07 -20.46 -0.52
CA ARG A 197 -4.74 -20.90 -0.07
C ARG A 197 -4.64 -20.99 1.46
N LEU A 198 -5.21 -20.02 2.17
CA LEU A 198 -5.18 -19.98 3.64
C LEU A 198 -6.01 -21.10 4.27
N ARG A 199 -7.19 -21.42 3.72
CA ARG A 199 -8.04 -22.54 4.17
C ARG A 199 -7.33 -23.91 4.13
N HIS A 200 -6.33 -24.05 3.25
CA HIS A 200 -5.49 -25.26 3.22
C HIS A 200 -4.45 -25.33 4.35
N LEU A 201 -4.16 -24.21 5.03
CA LEU A 201 -3.13 -24.11 6.08
C LEU A 201 -3.69 -24.15 7.49
N THR A 202 -4.96 -23.84 7.68
CA THR A 202 -5.58 -23.69 9.00
C THR A 202 -7.05 -24.07 8.97
N ASP A 203 -7.57 -24.43 10.14
CA ASP A 203 -9.01 -24.66 10.37
C ASP A 203 -9.69 -23.39 10.97
N VAL A 204 -8.95 -22.28 11.09
CA VAL A 204 -9.49 -20.97 11.53
C VAL A 204 -10.42 -20.40 10.47
N PRO A 205 -11.53 -19.72 10.85
CA PRO A 205 -12.38 -19.03 9.89
C PRO A 205 -11.60 -18.06 9.00
N VAL A 206 -11.79 -18.17 7.67
CA VAL A 206 -11.19 -17.28 6.67
C VAL A 206 -12.30 -16.55 5.93
N GLU A 207 -12.48 -15.29 6.24
CA GLU A 207 -13.46 -14.38 5.66
C GLU A 207 -12.85 -13.51 4.56
N MET A 208 -13.67 -12.88 3.73
CA MET A 208 -13.22 -12.04 2.62
C MET A 208 -13.99 -10.71 2.58
N PRO A 209 -13.66 -9.76 3.47
CA PRO A 209 -14.32 -8.45 3.50
C PRO A 209 -13.88 -7.52 2.34
N GLY A 210 -12.89 -7.91 1.55
CA GLY A 210 -12.24 -7.09 0.52
C GLY A 210 -10.83 -6.67 0.92
N ASN A 211 -10.22 -5.82 0.10
CA ASN A 211 -8.84 -5.40 0.30
C ASN A 211 -8.77 -3.99 0.92
N LEU A 212 -8.15 -3.87 2.10
CA LEU A 212 -7.99 -2.60 2.81
C LEU A 212 -7.27 -1.52 1.99
N LYS A 213 -6.40 -1.92 1.05
CA LYS A 213 -5.71 -0.97 0.16
C LYS A 213 -6.66 -0.16 -0.70
N TYR A 214 -7.87 -0.70 -0.94
CA TYR A 214 -8.88 -0.03 -1.76
C TYR A 214 -9.64 1.04 -0.97
N ASP A 215 -9.53 1.05 0.36
CA ASP A 215 -10.14 2.06 1.23
C ASP A 215 -9.18 3.21 1.58
N ALA A 216 -7.90 3.09 1.22
CA ALA A 216 -6.95 4.17 1.47
C ALA A 216 -7.46 5.49 0.89
N ASP A 217 -7.32 6.57 1.64
CA ASP A 217 -7.71 7.89 1.18
C ASP A 217 -7.01 8.23 -0.14
N PRO A 218 -7.71 8.95 -1.03
CA PRO A 218 -7.07 9.46 -2.25
C PRO A 218 -5.87 10.34 -1.87
N PRO A 219 -4.86 10.45 -2.76
CA PRO A 219 -3.76 11.37 -2.54
C PRO A 219 -4.28 12.78 -2.25
N PRO A 220 -3.82 13.44 -1.18
CA PRO A 220 -4.29 14.77 -0.84
C PRO A 220 -3.96 15.79 -1.95
N VAL A 221 -4.82 16.76 -2.11
CA VAL A 221 -4.62 17.90 -3.02
C VAL A 221 -4.81 19.17 -2.21
N ASP A 222 -3.80 20.03 -2.22
CA ASP A 222 -3.94 21.39 -1.66
C ASP A 222 -4.86 22.21 -2.57
N PRO A 223 -5.97 22.78 -2.05
CA PRO A 223 -6.93 23.53 -2.88
C PRO A 223 -6.33 24.75 -3.56
N ASP A 224 -5.42 25.48 -2.90
CA ASP A 224 -4.81 26.70 -3.43
C ASP A 224 -3.80 26.35 -4.53
N ASP A 225 -3.04 25.29 -4.34
CA ASP A 225 -2.12 24.73 -5.32
C ASP A 225 -2.87 24.21 -6.56
N LEU A 226 -3.98 23.51 -6.36
CA LEU A 226 -4.84 23.07 -7.46
C LEU A 226 -5.44 24.25 -8.24
N ALA A 227 -5.91 25.29 -7.56
CA ALA A 227 -6.45 26.48 -8.21
C ALA A 227 -5.39 27.18 -9.07
N THR A 228 -4.17 27.30 -8.53
CA THR A 228 -3.01 27.89 -9.21
C THR A 228 -2.62 27.07 -10.45
N ALA A 229 -2.52 25.75 -10.29
CA ALA A 229 -2.17 24.85 -11.39
C ALA A 229 -3.26 24.85 -12.49
N ARG A 230 -4.55 24.85 -12.12
CA ARG A 230 -5.65 24.95 -13.09
C ARG A 230 -5.62 26.24 -13.88
N ALA A 231 -5.33 27.36 -13.23
CA ALA A 231 -5.18 28.65 -13.90
C ALA A 231 -4.03 28.64 -14.91
N ALA A 232 -2.92 28.02 -14.57
CA ALA A 232 -1.76 27.89 -15.46
C ALA A 232 -2.00 26.91 -16.63
N VAL A 233 -2.75 25.84 -16.40
CA VAL A 233 -3.13 24.86 -17.44
C VAL A 233 -4.18 25.44 -18.39
N GLY A 234 -5.19 26.18 -17.90
CA GLY A 234 -6.29 26.70 -18.71
C GLY A 234 -7.17 25.59 -19.29
N GLU A 235 -7.72 25.86 -20.48
CA GLU A 235 -8.68 24.98 -21.20
C GLU A 235 -7.98 23.96 -22.14
N ARG A 236 -6.69 23.85 -22.08
CA ARG A 236 -5.92 22.97 -23.00
C ARG A 236 -6.16 21.48 -22.70
N PRO A 237 -6.06 20.60 -23.71
CA PRO A 237 -6.12 19.16 -23.50
C PRO A 237 -4.98 18.68 -22.58
N VAL A 238 -5.29 17.85 -21.59
CA VAL A 238 -4.31 17.33 -20.62
C VAL A 238 -4.37 15.82 -20.56
N VAL A 239 -3.19 15.20 -20.57
CA VAL A 239 -3.01 13.76 -20.33
C VAL A 239 -2.03 13.58 -19.20
N ALA A 240 -2.36 12.73 -18.21
CA ALA A 240 -1.44 12.34 -17.16
C ALA A 240 -0.75 11.01 -17.50
N ALA A 241 0.56 10.95 -17.22
CA ALA A 241 1.32 9.72 -17.17
C ALA A 241 1.87 9.57 -15.74
N ALA A 242 1.19 8.75 -14.93
CA ALA A 242 1.41 8.68 -13.50
C ALA A 242 2.25 7.47 -13.09
N SER A 243 3.24 7.71 -12.24
CA SER A 243 4.14 6.69 -11.69
C SER A 243 4.90 5.90 -12.76
N THR A 244 5.43 6.59 -13.76
CA THR A 244 6.17 5.99 -14.87
C THR A 244 7.53 5.42 -14.43
N HIS A 245 7.98 4.43 -15.18
CA HIS A 245 9.27 3.78 -15.01
C HIS A 245 10.13 3.94 -16.27
N THR A 246 11.43 3.65 -16.13
CA THR A 246 12.36 3.63 -17.26
C THR A 246 11.85 2.70 -18.36
N GLY A 247 11.82 3.15 -19.59
CA GLY A 247 11.28 2.45 -20.76
C GLY A 247 9.85 2.85 -21.15
N GLU A 248 9.13 3.58 -20.29
CA GLU A 248 7.79 4.09 -20.60
C GLU A 248 7.81 5.54 -21.04
N ASP A 249 8.76 6.35 -20.52
CA ASP A 249 8.81 7.79 -20.75
C ASP A 249 9.03 8.10 -22.24
N GLU A 250 9.85 7.32 -22.94
CA GLU A 250 10.14 7.45 -24.37
C GLU A 250 8.86 7.31 -25.19
N THR A 251 8.04 6.30 -24.89
CA THR A 251 6.75 6.06 -25.55
C THR A 251 5.77 7.22 -25.32
N ILE A 252 5.70 7.72 -24.09
CA ILE A 252 4.81 8.80 -23.70
C ILE A 252 5.20 10.11 -24.41
N LEU A 253 6.49 10.46 -24.38
CA LEU A 253 7.03 11.67 -24.99
C LEU A 253 6.93 11.64 -26.52
N ALA A 254 7.18 10.48 -27.14
CA ALA A 254 7.00 10.29 -28.58
C ALA A 254 5.54 10.46 -29.02
N ALA A 255 4.61 9.93 -28.22
CA ALA A 255 3.19 10.14 -28.47
C ALA A 255 2.78 11.61 -28.34
N HIS A 256 3.29 12.31 -27.32
CA HIS A 256 3.08 13.75 -27.18
C HIS A 256 3.55 14.51 -28.42
N LEU A 257 4.78 14.27 -28.85
CA LEU A 257 5.37 14.91 -30.03
C LEU A 257 4.53 14.69 -31.29
N ALA A 258 3.99 13.49 -31.48
CA ALA A 258 3.13 13.17 -32.63
C ALA A 258 1.73 13.82 -32.55
N LEU A 259 1.24 14.14 -31.36
CA LEU A 259 -0.13 14.63 -31.12
C LEU A 259 -0.23 16.14 -30.94
N LYS A 260 0.83 16.82 -30.53
CA LYS A 260 0.80 18.27 -30.21
C LYS A 260 0.35 19.17 -31.36
N GLU A 261 0.64 18.79 -32.61
CA GLU A 261 0.18 19.56 -33.79
C GLU A 261 -1.32 19.35 -34.07
N ARG A 262 -1.84 18.13 -33.82
CA ARG A 262 -3.22 17.79 -34.04
C ARG A 262 -4.13 18.31 -32.93
N PHE A 263 -3.66 18.26 -31.70
CA PHE A 263 -4.36 18.77 -30.50
C PHE A 263 -3.61 19.98 -29.95
N GLY A 264 -3.87 21.15 -30.55
CA GLY A 264 -3.17 22.38 -30.20
C GLY A 264 -3.16 22.64 -28.69
N GLY A 265 -2.01 22.97 -28.16
CA GLY A 265 -1.83 23.20 -26.73
C GLY A 265 -1.87 21.95 -25.84
N LEU A 266 -1.81 20.73 -26.39
CA LEU A 266 -1.73 19.51 -25.57
C LEU A 266 -0.67 19.64 -24.47
N LEU A 267 -1.01 19.26 -23.25
CA LEU A 267 -0.09 19.16 -22.12
C LEU A 267 0.00 17.70 -21.64
N THR A 268 1.21 17.19 -21.55
CA THR A 268 1.46 15.94 -20.83
C THR A 268 1.95 16.25 -19.41
N VAL A 269 1.19 15.83 -18.39
CA VAL A 269 1.61 15.87 -16.99
C VAL A 269 2.27 14.54 -16.67
N LEU A 270 3.60 14.53 -16.54
CA LEU A 270 4.39 13.31 -16.32
C LEU A 270 4.89 13.26 -14.88
N ALA A 271 4.49 12.26 -14.13
CA ALA A 271 4.92 12.03 -12.75
C ALA A 271 5.66 10.69 -12.65
N PRO A 272 7.01 10.69 -12.56
CA PRO A 272 7.77 9.44 -12.44
C PRO A 272 7.58 8.78 -11.07
N ARG A 273 7.64 7.44 -11.02
CA ARG A 273 7.57 6.68 -9.77
C ARG A 273 8.70 7.06 -8.80
N HIS A 274 9.84 7.42 -9.35
CA HIS A 274 11.03 7.87 -8.62
C HIS A 274 11.37 9.31 -9.02
N PRO A 275 11.08 10.31 -8.17
CA PRO A 275 11.34 11.72 -8.46
C PRO A 275 12.78 12.03 -8.88
N GLN A 276 13.76 11.24 -8.41
CA GLN A 276 15.17 11.38 -8.76
C GLN A 276 15.47 11.20 -10.26
N ARG A 277 14.49 10.68 -11.03
CA ARG A 277 14.58 10.56 -12.49
C ARG A 277 14.26 11.86 -13.23
N GLY A 278 13.83 12.90 -12.50
CA GLY A 278 13.41 14.17 -13.08
C GLY A 278 14.43 14.75 -14.06
N ASP A 279 15.71 14.78 -13.69
CA ASP A 279 16.78 15.29 -14.56
C ASP A 279 16.91 14.47 -15.86
N GLN A 280 16.87 13.15 -15.76
CA GLN A 280 16.97 12.25 -16.90
C GLN A 280 15.80 12.45 -17.88
N ILE A 281 14.57 12.57 -17.34
CA ILE A 281 13.35 12.75 -18.15
C ILE A 281 13.33 14.13 -18.80
N SER A 282 13.78 15.18 -18.10
CA SER A 282 13.87 16.54 -18.66
C SER A 282 14.82 16.57 -19.85
N VAL A 283 16.04 16.00 -19.70
CA VAL A 283 17.03 15.91 -20.78
C VAL A 283 16.48 15.11 -21.98
N LEU A 284 15.76 14.01 -21.71
CA LEU A 284 15.15 13.20 -22.78
C LEU A 284 14.09 14.02 -23.55
N ALA A 285 13.18 14.68 -22.87
CA ALA A 285 12.11 15.49 -23.48
C ALA A 285 12.69 16.67 -24.28
N GLU A 286 13.62 17.41 -23.70
CA GLU A 286 14.32 18.53 -24.35
C GLU A 286 15.11 18.07 -25.59
N GLY A 287 15.76 16.88 -25.52
CA GLY A 287 16.44 16.25 -26.64
C GLY A 287 15.51 15.86 -27.80
N MET A 288 14.22 15.67 -27.51
CA MET A 288 13.15 15.46 -28.50
C MET A 288 12.52 16.77 -29.01
N GLY A 289 12.99 17.93 -28.52
CA GLY A 289 12.46 19.24 -28.87
C GLY A 289 11.17 19.63 -28.16
N LEU A 290 10.89 19.01 -27.00
CA LEU A 290 9.75 19.35 -26.16
C LEU A 290 10.14 20.35 -25.07
N SER A 291 9.26 21.33 -24.80
CA SER A 291 9.44 22.27 -23.71
C SER A 291 8.99 21.65 -22.37
N VAL A 292 9.81 21.80 -21.32
CA VAL A 292 9.59 21.18 -20.02
C VAL A 292 9.48 22.23 -18.92
N ALA A 293 8.43 22.16 -18.11
CA ALA A 293 8.36 22.82 -16.82
C ALA A 293 8.51 21.79 -15.70
N ARG A 294 9.30 22.09 -14.65
CA ARG A 294 9.55 21.16 -13.55
C ARG A 294 8.94 21.61 -12.24
N ARG A 295 8.16 20.74 -11.61
CA ARG A 295 7.51 21.01 -10.33
C ARG A 295 8.53 21.17 -9.20
N SER A 296 9.59 20.35 -9.16
CA SER A 296 10.64 20.45 -8.15
C SER A 296 11.42 21.78 -8.20
N ALA A 297 11.41 22.48 -9.34
CA ALA A 297 11.97 23.82 -9.50
C ALA A 297 10.95 24.93 -9.20
N GLY A 298 9.73 24.59 -8.75
CA GLY A 298 8.65 25.56 -8.52
C GLY A 298 7.99 26.07 -9.80
N ALA A 299 8.28 25.48 -10.97
CA ALA A 299 7.72 25.95 -12.23
C ALA A 299 6.30 25.40 -12.46
N LEU A 300 5.41 26.30 -12.92
CA LEU A 300 4.11 25.96 -13.47
C LEU A 300 4.17 25.90 -15.00
N PRO A 301 3.27 25.15 -15.64
CA PRO A 301 3.23 25.12 -17.11
C PRO A 301 2.78 26.47 -17.67
N SER A 302 3.48 26.95 -18.72
CA SER A 302 3.06 28.07 -19.54
C SER A 302 2.23 27.57 -20.75
N PRO A 303 1.59 28.44 -21.55
CA PRO A 303 0.89 28.03 -22.77
C PRO A 303 1.77 27.21 -23.75
N ASP A 304 3.08 27.48 -23.77
CA ASP A 304 4.04 26.83 -24.66
C ASP A 304 4.71 25.60 -24.04
N THR A 305 4.33 25.22 -22.80
CA THR A 305 4.88 24.05 -22.16
C THR A 305 4.25 22.78 -22.73
N ASP A 306 5.07 21.87 -23.24
CA ASP A 306 4.66 20.57 -23.74
C ASP A 306 4.51 19.55 -22.60
N VAL A 307 5.46 19.51 -21.68
CA VAL A 307 5.53 18.56 -20.59
C VAL A 307 5.65 19.27 -19.24
N TRP A 308 4.69 19.04 -18.36
CA TRP A 308 4.85 19.39 -16.95
C TRP A 308 5.34 18.18 -16.16
N LEU A 309 6.60 18.20 -15.80
CA LEU A 309 7.25 17.12 -15.05
C LEU A 309 7.02 17.32 -13.55
N VAL A 310 6.16 16.47 -12.97
CA VAL A 310 5.83 16.46 -11.54
C VAL A 310 6.77 15.49 -10.84
N ASP A 311 8.00 15.92 -10.65
CA ASP A 311 9.11 15.18 -10.05
C ASP A 311 9.21 15.42 -8.53
N THR A 312 8.08 15.40 -7.85
CA THR A 312 7.91 15.62 -6.42
C THR A 312 7.17 14.45 -5.76
N VAL A 313 7.23 14.37 -4.43
CA VAL A 313 6.51 13.34 -3.65
C VAL A 313 5.23 13.94 -3.08
N GLY A 314 4.10 13.24 -3.26
CA GLY A 314 2.81 13.66 -2.68
C GLY A 314 1.85 14.33 -3.66
N ASP A 315 2.30 14.68 -4.88
CA ASP A 315 1.54 15.47 -5.85
C ASP A 315 0.68 14.65 -6.84
N LEU A 316 0.57 13.32 -6.66
CA LEU A 316 -0.28 12.50 -7.55
C LEU A 316 -1.75 12.91 -7.54
N GLY A 317 -2.25 13.39 -6.40
CA GLY A 317 -3.60 13.95 -6.33
C GLY A 317 -3.80 15.13 -7.28
N LEU A 318 -2.83 16.04 -7.31
CA LEU A 318 -2.82 17.18 -8.25
C LEU A 318 -2.78 16.71 -9.70
N VAL A 319 -1.93 15.73 -10.01
CA VAL A 319 -1.81 15.13 -11.36
C VAL A 319 -3.17 14.60 -11.84
N TYR A 320 -3.84 13.82 -11.00
CA TYR A 320 -5.17 13.27 -11.34
C TYR A 320 -6.27 14.34 -11.38
N ALA A 321 -6.18 15.38 -10.55
CA ALA A 321 -7.17 16.46 -10.55
C ALA A 321 -7.16 17.32 -11.81
N LEU A 322 -6.02 17.36 -12.54
CA LEU A 322 -5.82 18.15 -13.73
C LEU A 322 -6.14 17.42 -15.05
N ALA A 323 -5.90 16.11 -15.10
CA ALA A 323 -5.98 15.36 -16.35
C ALA A 323 -7.21 14.44 -16.39
N PRO A 324 -8.05 14.50 -17.43
CA PRO A 324 -9.17 13.57 -17.59
C PRO A 324 -8.74 12.15 -18.00
N ILE A 325 -7.57 11.99 -18.60
CA ILE A 325 -6.99 10.72 -19.02
C ILE A 325 -5.74 10.44 -18.19
N ALA A 326 -5.63 9.26 -17.61
CA ALA A 326 -4.49 8.85 -16.80
C ALA A 326 -3.89 7.52 -17.29
N PHE A 327 -2.65 7.56 -17.74
CA PHE A 327 -1.86 6.36 -17.97
C PHE A 327 -1.26 5.88 -16.63
N CYS A 328 -1.49 4.61 -16.29
CA CYS A 328 -0.92 3.95 -15.12
C CYS A 328 0.46 3.35 -15.46
N GLY A 329 1.53 3.96 -14.97
CA GLY A 329 2.89 3.52 -15.22
C GLY A 329 3.24 2.16 -14.61
N GLY A 330 4.40 1.61 -14.97
CA GLY A 330 4.85 0.27 -14.62
C GLY A 330 4.03 -0.84 -15.27
N SER A 331 3.24 -0.50 -16.28
CA SER A 331 2.31 -1.42 -16.93
C SER A 331 2.67 -1.78 -18.37
N LEU A 332 3.45 -0.97 -19.08
CA LEU A 332 4.04 -1.34 -20.37
C LEU A 332 5.28 -2.22 -20.22
N ILE A 333 5.95 -2.14 -19.10
CA ILE A 333 7.12 -2.96 -18.74
C ILE A 333 6.71 -4.04 -17.72
N GLU A 334 7.51 -5.08 -17.55
CA GLU A 334 7.25 -6.19 -16.61
C GLU A 334 7.43 -5.78 -15.13
N HIS A 335 6.82 -4.67 -14.75
CA HIS A 335 6.86 -4.16 -13.36
C HIS A 335 5.58 -4.47 -12.57
N GLY A 336 4.46 -4.74 -13.25
CA GLY A 336 3.22 -5.22 -12.64
C GLY A 336 2.16 -4.15 -12.43
N GLY A 337 2.32 -2.96 -12.99
CA GLY A 337 1.36 -1.85 -12.91
C GLY A 337 1.33 -1.16 -11.55
N GLN A 338 1.17 0.16 -11.57
CA GLN A 338 0.97 1.00 -10.38
C GLN A 338 -0.52 1.07 -10.01
N ASN A 339 -0.85 1.69 -8.90
CA ASN A 339 -2.19 1.73 -8.33
C ASN A 339 -3.22 2.42 -9.24
N PRO A 340 -4.21 1.71 -9.83
CA PRO A 340 -5.24 2.32 -10.67
C PRO A 340 -6.43 2.87 -9.87
N ILE A 341 -6.50 2.63 -8.56
CA ILE A 341 -7.64 3.04 -7.72
C ILE A 341 -7.65 4.55 -7.54
N GLU A 342 -6.47 5.16 -7.42
CA GLU A 342 -6.35 6.60 -7.22
C GLU A 342 -6.93 7.39 -8.40
N PRO A 343 -6.49 7.17 -9.67
CA PRO A 343 -7.10 7.85 -10.81
C PRO A 343 -8.57 7.44 -11.02
N ALA A 344 -8.95 6.18 -10.76
CA ALA A 344 -10.34 5.75 -10.86
C ALA A 344 -11.26 6.49 -9.88
N ARG A 345 -10.86 6.67 -8.62
CA ARG A 345 -11.58 7.47 -7.63
C ARG A 345 -11.69 8.94 -7.99
N ALA A 346 -10.69 9.45 -8.69
CA ALA A 346 -10.72 10.80 -9.22
C ALA A 346 -11.62 10.94 -10.47
N GLY A 347 -12.28 9.87 -10.93
CA GLY A 347 -13.14 9.86 -12.12
C GLY A 347 -12.34 10.03 -13.42
N ARG A 348 -11.16 9.39 -13.53
CA ARG A 348 -10.30 9.51 -14.73
C ARG A 348 -10.46 8.29 -15.63
N ALA A 349 -10.46 8.51 -16.96
CA ALA A 349 -10.32 7.44 -17.92
C ALA A 349 -8.92 6.83 -17.80
N ILE A 350 -8.83 5.51 -17.66
CA ILE A 350 -7.58 4.83 -17.36
C ILE A 350 -7.02 4.19 -18.63
N VAL A 351 -5.71 4.34 -18.84
CA VAL A 351 -4.95 3.63 -19.87
C VAL A 351 -3.84 2.84 -19.19
N HIS A 352 -3.66 1.57 -19.56
CA HIS A 352 -2.61 0.73 -18.96
C HIS A 352 -2.04 -0.28 -19.96
N GLY A 353 -0.82 -0.73 -19.73
CA GLY A 353 -0.16 -1.78 -20.48
C GLY A 353 -0.60 -3.20 -20.07
N PRO A 354 0.02 -4.26 -20.65
CA PRO A 354 -0.35 -5.64 -20.39
C PRO A 354 0.11 -6.18 -19.04
N HIS A 355 1.09 -5.55 -18.39
CA HIS A 355 1.73 -6.03 -17.17
C HIS A 355 1.08 -5.39 -15.93
N VAL A 356 0.05 -6.03 -15.38
CA VAL A 356 -0.77 -5.46 -14.27
C VAL A 356 -0.90 -6.38 -13.06
N PHE A 357 0.02 -7.33 -12.88
CA PHE A 357 -0.10 -8.40 -11.88
C PHE A 357 -0.11 -7.91 -10.42
N ASN A 358 0.36 -6.67 -10.12
CA ASN A 358 0.28 -6.10 -8.78
C ASN A 358 -1.16 -5.72 -8.39
N PHE A 359 -2.01 -5.39 -9.38
CA PHE A 359 -3.39 -4.95 -9.22
C PHE A 359 -4.32 -5.66 -10.21
N ALA A 360 -4.03 -6.92 -10.57
CA ALA A 360 -4.72 -7.66 -11.63
C ALA A 360 -6.25 -7.67 -11.48
N GLU A 361 -6.76 -7.84 -10.27
CA GLU A 361 -8.20 -7.85 -9.98
C GLU A 361 -8.85 -6.48 -10.25
N VAL A 362 -8.17 -5.40 -9.85
CA VAL A 362 -8.68 -4.03 -10.06
C VAL A 362 -8.70 -3.67 -11.53
N PHE A 363 -7.60 -3.94 -12.25
CA PHE A 363 -7.56 -3.68 -13.69
C PHE A 363 -8.60 -4.50 -14.43
N ALA A 364 -8.78 -5.80 -14.11
CA ALA A 364 -9.82 -6.62 -14.69
C ALA A 364 -11.24 -6.06 -14.43
N THR A 365 -11.49 -5.51 -13.23
CA THR A 365 -12.76 -4.86 -12.89
C THR A 365 -12.97 -3.59 -13.72
N LEU A 366 -11.93 -2.77 -13.89
CA LEU A 366 -11.98 -1.55 -14.71
C LEU A 366 -12.17 -1.86 -16.19
N ASP A 367 -11.48 -2.87 -16.73
CA ASP A 367 -11.64 -3.35 -18.12
C ASP A 367 -13.06 -3.84 -18.39
N GLN A 368 -13.61 -4.66 -17.49
CA GLN A 368 -14.99 -5.15 -17.60
C GLN A 368 -16.03 -4.03 -17.53
N ALA A 369 -15.76 -2.99 -16.72
CA ALA A 369 -16.60 -1.80 -16.62
C ALA A 369 -16.43 -0.84 -17.82
N ARG A 370 -15.55 -1.13 -18.79
CA ARG A 370 -15.14 -0.21 -19.88
C ARG A 370 -14.62 1.13 -19.37
N ALA A 371 -14.03 1.12 -18.20
CA ALA A 371 -13.45 2.26 -17.51
C ALA A 371 -11.96 2.43 -17.81
N ALA A 372 -11.33 1.37 -18.34
CA ALA A 372 -9.93 1.36 -18.73
C ALA A 372 -9.77 0.85 -20.18
N VAL A 373 -8.66 1.26 -20.79
CA VAL A 373 -8.20 0.73 -22.09
C VAL A 373 -6.85 0.06 -21.87
N ARG A 374 -6.81 -1.23 -22.15
CA ARG A 374 -5.59 -2.02 -22.13
C ARG A 374 -4.84 -1.85 -23.44
N LEU A 375 -3.57 -1.56 -23.34
CA LEU A 375 -2.62 -1.57 -24.45
C LEU A 375 -2.02 -2.97 -24.59
N ASP A 376 -2.00 -3.51 -25.79
CA ASP A 376 -1.33 -4.80 -26.06
C ASP A 376 0.19 -4.63 -26.25
N SER A 377 0.64 -3.42 -26.59
CA SER A 377 2.03 -3.04 -26.76
C SER A 377 2.22 -1.53 -26.66
N GLU A 378 3.45 -1.08 -26.59
CA GLU A 378 3.82 0.36 -26.62
C GLU A 378 3.27 1.07 -27.88
N ALA A 379 3.30 0.39 -29.04
CA ALA A 379 2.78 0.93 -30.30
C ALA A 379 1.27 1.25 -30.28
N ALA A 380 0.51 0.64 -29.40
CA ALA A 380 -0.91 0.91 -29.23
C ALA A 380 -1.19 2.23 -28.47
N TYR A 381 -0.19 2.80 -27.79
CA TYR A 381 -0.40 4.01 -26.97
C TYR A 381 -0.83 5.22 -27.80
N LEU A 382 -0.11 5.52 -28.87
CA LEU A 382 -0.42 6.68 -29.75
C LEU A 382 -1.81 6.60 -30.37
N PRO A 383 -2.26 5.53 -31.04
CA PRO A 383 -3.60 5.47 -31.62
C PRO A 383 -4.72 5.52 -30.56
N ILE A 384 -4.54 4.89 -29.41
CA ILE A 384 -5.52 4.94 -28.33
C ILE A 384 -5.63 6.33 -27.73
N LEU A 385 -4.51 7.01 -27.49
CA LEU A 385 -4.52 8.35 -26.99
C LEU A 385 -5.12 9.35 -27.99
N THR A 386 -4.86 9.14 -29.29
CA THR A 386 -5.49 9.91 -30.37
C THR A 386 -7.01 9.79 -30.35
N ASP A 387 -7.52 8.59 -30.18
CA ASP A 387 -8.96 8.32 -30.13
C ASP A 387 -9.60 8.96 -28.88
N LEU A 388 -8.98 8.81 -27.70
CA LEU A 388 -9.50 9.36 -26.47
C LEU A 388 -9.51 10.90 -26.48
N LEU A 389 -8.48 11.55 -27.00
CA LEU A 389 -8.41 13.00 -27.12
C LEU A 389 -9.42 13.55 -28.12
N ALA A 390 -9.81 12.76 -29.13
CA ALA A 390 -10.83 13.14 -30.11
C ALA A 390 -12.27 12.98 -29.57
N HIS A 391 -12.49 12.23 -28.49
CA HIS A 391 -13.80 11.90 -27.94
C HIS A 391 -13.90 12.20 -26.43
N PRO A 392 -13.93 13.48 -26.02
CA PRO A 392 -13.96 13.87 -24.61
C PRO A 392 -15.21 13.36 -23.87
N GLU A 393 -16.34 13.18 -24.54
CA GLU A 393 -17.55 12.57 -23.99
C GLU A 393 -17.32 11.12 -23.57
N ARG A 394 -16.61 10.33 -24.39
CA ARG A 394 -16.22 8.96 -24.06
C ARG A 394 -15.27 8.93 -22.85
N VAL A 395 -14.34 9.88 -22.78
CA VAL A 395 -13.41 10.00 -21.63
C VAL A 395 -14.18 10.27 -20.34
N ALA A 396 -15.21 11.14 -20.39
CA ALA A 396 -16.05 11.43 -19.23
C ALA A 396 -16.86 10.20 -18.79
N GLU A 397 -17.45 9.44 -19.74
CA GLU A 397 -18.16 8.19 -19.45
C GLU A 397 -17.24 7.12 -18.84
N MET A 398 -16.03 6.98 -19.37
CA MET A 398 -15.02 6.07 -18.82
C MET A 398 -14.64 6.47 -17.39
N GLY A 399 -14.44 7.77 -17.13
CA GLY A 399 -14.13 8.28 -15.80
C GLY A 399 -15.23 7.97 -14.79
N ALA A 400 -16.49 8.25 -15.12
CA ALA A 400 -17.64 7.92 -14.28
C ALA A 400 -17.75 6.39 -14.02
N SER A 401 -17.50 5.59 -15.06
CA SER A 401 -17.46 4.13 -14.94
C SER A 401 -16.32 3.65 -14.03
N ALA A 402 -15.16 4.33 -14.08
CA ALA A 402 -14.02 4.01 -13.22
C ALA A 402 -14.34 4.26 -11.75
N GLU A 403 -14.88 5.42 -11.43
CA GLU A 403 -15.31 5.77 -10.07
C GLU A 403 -16.36 4.78 -9.54
N ALA A 404 -17.38 4.47 -10.33
CA ALA A 404 -18.42 3.52 -9.96
C ALA A 404 -17.88 2.09 -9.77
N ALA A 405 -16.91 1.67 -10.59
CA ALA A 405 -16.31 0.34 -10.50
C ALA A 405 -15.49 0.19 -9.21
N VAL A 406 -14.63 1.16 -8.88
CA VAL A 406 -13.79 1.07 -7.68
C VAL A 406 -14.58 1.32 -6.39
N SER A 407 -15.67 2.09 -6.43
CA SER A 407 -16.54 2.30 -5.27
C SER A 407 -17.13 0.97 -4.76
N ARG A 408 -17.36 -0.02 -5.63
CA ARG A 408 -17.81 -1.37 -5.25
C ARG A 408 -16.73 -2.21 -4.58
N LEU A 409 -15.46 -1.89 -4.81
CA LEU A 409 -14.32 -2.56 -4.20
C LEU A 409 -13.99 -2.00 -2.80
N THR A 410 -14.51 -0.83 -2.46
CA THR A 410 -14.27 -0.16 -1.17
C THR A 410 -15.14 -0.69 -0.04
N GLY A 411 -14.96 -0.20 1.19
CA GLY A 411 -15.70 -0.61 2.38
C GLY A 411 -15.13 -1.84 3.08
N ALA A 412 -13.95 -2.30 2.67
CA ALA A 412 -13.25 -3.42 3.31
C ALA A 412 -12.94 -3.13 4.79
N THR A 413 -12.58 -1.88 5.12
CA THR A 413 -12.31 -1.45 6.49
C THR A 413 -13.55 -1.58 7.38
N ALA A 414 -14.70 -1.09 6.93
CA ALA A 414 -15.96 -1.18 7.69
C ALA A 414 -16.36 -2.64 7.91
N ARG A 415 -16.36 -3.46 6.84
CA ARG A 415 -16.66 -4.89 6.95
C ARG A 415 -15.65 -5.64 7.82
N THR A 416 -14.37 -5.25 7.80
CA THR A 416 -13.35 -5.82 8.69
C THR A 416 -13.63 -5.47 10.15
N ILE A 417 -13.99 -4.22 10.44
CA ILE A 417 -14.40 -3.79 11.80
C ILE A 417 -15.58 -4.61 12.28
N ASP A 418 -16.59 -4.82 11.46
CA ASP A 418 -17.77 -5.62 11.86
C ASP A 418 -17.39 -7.07 12.19
N LEU A 419 -16.48 -7.67 11.43
CA LEU A 419 -15.98 -9.02 11.68
C LEU A 419 -15.14 -9.12 12.97
N ILE A 420 -14.31 -8.11 13.28
CA ILE A 420 -13.45 -8.13 14.46
C ILE A 420 -14.13 -7.52 15.70
N ARG A 421 -15.29 -6.88 15.56
CA ARG A 421 -16.04 -6.23 16.64
C ARG A 421 -16.24 -7.13 17.87
N PRO A 422 -16.60 -8.43 17.74
CA PRO A 422 -16.74 -9.31 18.91
C PRO A 422 -15.44 -9.57 19.67
N LEU A 423 -14.28 -9.29 19.05
CA LEU A 423 -12.94 -9.47 19.63
C LEU A 423 -12.37 -8.15 20.19
N LEU A 424 -12.97 -7.01 19.82
CA LEU A 424 -12.58 -5.70 20.37
C LEU A 424 -13.00 -5.59 21.82
N PRO A 425 -12.18 -4.98 22.68
CA PRO A 425 -12.56 -4.70 24.07
C PRO A 425 -13.84 -3.88 24.14
N GLY A 426 -14.82 -4.35 24.92
CA GLY A 426 -16.14 -3.72 25.02
C GLY A 426 -17.13 -4.06 23.92
N GLY A 427 -16.75 -4.87 22.93
CA GLY A 427 -17.60 -5.22 21.78
C GLY A 427 -18.61 -6.36 22.02
N GLY A 428 -18.68 -6.90 23.22
CA GLY A 428 -19.54 -8.03 23.60
C GLY A 428 -20.75 -7.66 24.47
N ALA A 429 -21.30 -6.45 24.32
CA ALA A 429 -22.55 -6.06 25.01
C ALA A 429 -23.71 -5.98 24.02
#